data_3759111f5242e079b1a575e6a54e9e25
#
_entry.id   3759111f5242e079b1a575e6a54e9e25
#
_cell.length_a   1.000
_cell.length_b   1.000
_cell.length_c   1.000
_cell.angle_alpha   90.00
_cell.angle_beta   90.00
_cell.angle_gamma   90.00
#
_symmetry.space_group_name_H-M   'P 1'
#
loop_
_entity.id
_entity.type
_entity.pdbx_description
1 polymer ?
#
loop_
_entity_poly.entity_id
_entity_poly.type
_entity_poly.pdbx_seq_one_letter_code
_entity_poly.pdbx_strand_id
1 'polypeptide(L)'
;LKKMMGKFQENEVEESKISEFKKVVSSELTKYASSILLDPEYGLDGAKVRDKDSGLLLAYEKTGYDAKVKGRLPDILSMWSVKRLKEQGADACKFLLYYDVDEDIKINEQKKVFIERIGSECLAEDIPFFLELVSYDSNNGDTSTKEYALKKPHKVIDMMKEFSNPRYGVDVLKVEVPV
;
A
#
# COMPACT_ATOMS: atom_id res chain seq x y z
N LEU A 1 2.34 -2.52 12.15
CA LEU A 1 2.53 -3.70 13.01
C LEU A 1 3.46 -3.39 14.18
N LYS A 2 4.71 -2.90 13.98
CA LYS A 2 5.68 -2.56 15.05
C LYS A 2 5.04 -1.72 16.18
N LYS A 3 4.32 -0.63 15.84
CA LYS A 3 3.60 0.22 16.80
C LYS A 3 2.49 -0.52 17.57
N MET A 4 1.83 -1.48 16.93
CA MET A 4 0.78 -2.27 17.57
C MET A 4 1.37 -3.28 18.55
N MET A 5 2.40 -4.02 18.13
CA MET A 5 3.10 -4.98 18.97
C MET A 5 3.76 -4.32 20.19
N GLY A 6 4.36 -3.12 20.01
CA GLY A 6 4.96 -2.33 21.09
C GLY A 6 4.00 -1.90 22.20
N LYS A 7 2.66 -2.03 22.00
CA LYS A 7 1.68 -1.80 23.07
C LYS A 7 1.57 -2.97 24.06
N PHE A 8 2.08 -4.12 23.70
CA PHE A 8 1.96 -5.37 24.48
C PHE A 8 3.29 -5.84 25.08
N GLN A 9 4.36 -5.04 24.95
CA GLN A 9 5.65 -5.36 25.55
C GLN A 9 6.37 -4.07 25.98
N GLU A 10 7.23 -4.17 27.01
CA GLU A 10 7.94 -3.03 27.60
C GLU A 10 9.15 -2.59 26.75
N ASN A 11 9.71 -3.49 25.95
CA ASN A 11 10.90 -3.23 25.14
C ASN A 11 10.56 -2.94 23.68
N GLU A 12 11.53 -2.38 22.95
CA GLU A 12 11.42 -2.17 21.52
C GLU A 12 11.19 -3.51 20.78
N VAL A 13 10.28 -3.50 19.81
CA VAL A 13 9.93 -4.72 19.04
C VAL A 13 11.06 -5.08 18.11
N GLU A 14 11.67 -6.23 18.29
CA GLU A 14 12.68 -6.78 17.41
C GLU A 14 12.09 -7.15 16.04
N GLU A 15 12.86 -6.96 14.99
CA GLU A 15 12.45 -7.28 13.62
C GLU A 15 12.16 -8.77 13.41
N SER A 16 12.92 -9.63 14.09
CA SER A 16 12.69 -11.08 14.13
C SER A 16 11.28 -11.45 14.58
N LYS A 17 10.75 -10.76 15.59
CA LYS A 17 9.39 -10.98 16.09
C LYS A 17 8.32 -10.51 15.11
N ILE A 18 8.61 -9.48 14.31
CA ILE A 18 7.70 -9.01 13.24
C ILE A 18 7.60 -10.10 12.16
N SER A 19 8.73 -10.65 11.73
CA SER A 19 8.76 -11.74 10.75
C SER A 19 8.09 -13.01 11.26
N GLU A 20 8.35 -13.39 12.51
CA GLU A 20 7.72 -14.54 13.15
C GLU A 20 6.19 -14.37 13.22
N PHE A 21 5.71 -13.22 13.67
CA PHE A 21 4.27 -12.91 13.69
C PHE A 21 3.63 -13.04 12.31
N LYS A 22 4.26 -12.44 11.28
CA LYS A 22 3.76 -12.54 9.90
C LYS A 22 3.74 -13.97 9.40
N LYS A 23 4.75 -14.79 9.77
CA LYS A 23 4.82 -16.20 9.43
C LYS A 23 3.65 -16.98 10.04
N VAL A 24 3.38 -16.79 11.34
CA VAL A 24 2.25 -17.42 12.01
C VAL A 24 0.92 -17.01 11.39
N VAL A 25 0.71 -15.70 11.17
CA VAL A 25 -0.51 -15.21 10.51
C VAL A 25 -0.68 -15.82 9.12
N SER A 26 0.39 -15.91 8.34
CA SER A 26 0.35 -16.51 7.00
C SER A 26 -0.05 -17.98 7.06
N SER A 27 0.60 -18.79 7.91
CA SER A 27 0.32 -20.22 8.00
C SER A 27 -1.11 -20.54 8.47
N GLU A 28 -1.69 -19.69 9.32
CA GLU A 28 -2.99 -19.97 9.92
C GLU A 28 -4.16 -19.37 9.11
N LEU A 29 -4.01 -18.14 8.61
CA LEU A 29 -5.13 -17.41 8.00
C LEU A 29 -5.26 -17.60 6.49
N THR A 30 -4.18 -17.90 5.78
CA THR A 30 -4.25 -18.05 4.33
C THR A 30 -5.04 -19.26 3.85
N LYS A 31 -5.26 -20.25 4.71
CA LYS A 31 -6.19 -21.38 4.50
C LYS A 31 -7.63 -20.92 4.21
N TYR A 32 -7.98 -19.70 4.63
CA TYR A 32 -9.32 -19.12 4.55
C TYR A 32 -9.37 -17.86 3.69
N ALA A 33 -8.25 -17.51 3.04
CA ALA A 33 -8.13 -16.28 2.24
C ALA A 33 -7.63 -16.58 0.83
N SER A 34 -8.19 -15.90 -0.15
CA SER A 34 -7.74 -16.01 -1.56
C SER A 34 -6.32 -15.47 -1.78
N SER A 35 -5.87 -14.54 -0.92
CA SER A 35 -4.52 -13.99 -0.98
C SER A 35 -4.12 -13.33 0.34
N ILE A 36 -2.82 -13.11 0.49
CA ILE A 36 -2.24 -12.33 1.60
C ILE A 36 -1.39 -11.20 1.06
N LEU A 37 -1.49 -10.03 1.71
CA LEU A 37 -0.60 -8.89 1.46
C LEU A 37 0.53 -8.88 2.50
N LEU A 38 1.75 -8.94 2.01
CA LEU A 38 2.97 -8.85 2.82
C LEU A 38 3.91 -7.77 2.25
N ASP A 39 4.87 -7.33 3.05
CA ASP A 39 6.00 -6.53 2.58
C ASP A 39 7.24 -7.43 2.41
N PRO A 40 8.15 -7.08 1.49
CA PRO A 40 9.34 -7.90 1.26
C PRO A 40 10.40 -7.75 2.36
N GLU A 41 10.29 -6.75 3.26
CA GLU A 41 11.29 -6.54 4.32
C GLU A 41 11.15 -7.58 5.45
N TYR A 42 9.91 -7.85 5.89
CA TYR A 42 9.64 -8.75 7.03
C TYR A 42 8.62 -9.85 6.69
N GLY A 43 8.14 -9.92 5.47
CA GLY A 43 7.04 -10.81 5.08
C GLY A 43 7.45 -12.04 4.29
N LEU A 44 8.68 -12.12 3.76
CA LEU A 44 9.07 -13.20 2.84
C LEU A 44 9.04 -14.59 3.48
N ASP A 45 9.35 -14.72 4.77
CA ASP A 45 9.21 -16.02 5.45
C ASP A 45 7.74 -16.40 5.67
N GLY A 46 6.86 -15.41 5.84
CA GLY A 46 5.40 -15.62 5.79
C GLY A 46 4.92 -16.07 4.42
N ALA A 47 5.46 -15.48 3.36
CA ALA A 47 5.12 -15.86 1.99
C ALA A 47 5.42 -17.33 1.68
N LYS A 48 6.50 -17.88 2.24
CA LYS A 48 6.91 -19.29 2.04
C LYS A 48 5.98 -20.31 2.71
N VAL A 49 5.28 -19.92 3.79
CA VAL A 49 4.44 -20.80 4.60
C VAL A 49 2.95 -20.58 4.38
N ARG A 50 2.57 -19.68 3.46
CA ARG A 50 1.16 -19.47 3.10
C ARG A 50 0.57 -20.75 2.49
N ASP A 51 -0.74 -20.87 2.57
CA ASP A 51 -1.44 -21.95 1.87
C ASP A 51 -1.14 -21.88 0.36
N LYS A 52 -0.96 -23.04 -0.25
CA LYS A 52 -0.57 -23.18 -1.67
C LYS A 52 -1.59 -22.58 -2.64
N ASP A 53 -2.86 -22.53 -2.23
CA ASP A 53 -3.97 -22.02 -3.02
C ASP A 53 -4.24 -20.50 -2.73
N SER A 54 -3.46 -19.89 -1.84
CA SER A 54 -3.54 -18.45 -1.51
C SER A 54 -2.48 -17.64 -2.26
N GLY A 55 -2.93 -16.64 -2.99
CA GLY A 55 -2.05 -15.71 -3.72
C GLY A 55 -1.22 -14.81 -2.81
N LEU A 56 -0.15 -14.24 -3.35
CA LEU A 56 0.76 -13.33 -2.67
C LEU A 56 0.75 -11.95 -3.31
N LEU A 57 0.33 -10.94 -2.56
CA LEU A 57 0.56 -9.55 -2.91
C LEU A 57 1.79 -9.06 -2.14
N LEU A 58 2.74 -8.42 -2.82
CA LEU A 58 3.87 -7.77 -2.17
C LEU A 58 3.78 -6.25 -2.29
N ALA A 59 3.98 -5.59 -1.14
CA ALA A 59 4.02 -4.14 -1.06
C ALA A 59 5.32 -3.60 -1.66
N TYR A 60 5.22 -2.60 -2.53
CA TYR A 60 6.35 -1.94 -3.17
C TYR A 60 6.71 -0.61 -2.50
N GLU A 61 5.75 -0.01 -1.78
CA GLU A 61 5.99 1.21 -1.02
C GLU A 61 6.87 0.98 0.21
N LYS A 62 7.66 2.00 0.54
CA LYS A 62 8.34 2.08 1.83
C LYS A 62 7.32 2.27 2.95
N THR A 63 7.32 1.37 3.91
CA THR A 63 6.33 1.36 4.99
C THR A 63 6.30 2.68 5.75
N GLY A 64 5.14 3.32 5.77
CA GLY A 64 4.89 4.54 6.54
C GLY A 64 5.61 5.77 5.99
N TYR A 65 5.89 5.79 4.67
CA TYR A 65 6.49 6.98 4.06
C TYR A 65 5.68 8.22 4.44
N ASP A 66 6.36 9.18 4.87
CA ASP A 66 6.06 10.59 5.19
C ASP A 66 4.59 11.03 5.31
N ALA A 67 3.76 10.26 6.03
CA ALA A 67 2.37 10.65 6.30
C ALA A 67 2.23 12.02 7.01
N LYS A 68 3.35 12.58 7.51
CA LYS A 68 3.40 13.87 8.22
C LYS A 68 4.09 14.99 7.43
N VAL A 69 4.73 14.66 6.30
CA VAL A 69 5.41 15.65 5.46
C VAL A 69 4.43 16.26 4.48
N LYS A 70 4.56 17.56 4.23
CA LYS A 70 3.72 18.27 3.24
C LYS A 70 3.82 17.57 1.88
N GLY A 71 2.66 17.34 1.27
CA GLY A 71 2.55 16.69 -0.02
C GLY A 71 2.57 15.17 0.02
N ARG A 72 3.10 14.53 1.08
CA ARG A 72 3.15 13.07 1.23
C ARG A 72 3.56 12.38 -0.07
N LEU A 73 4.70 12.80 -0.64
CA LEU A 73 5.21 12.24 -1.90
C LEU A 73 5.52 10.75 -1.74
N PRO A 74 5.16 9.93 -2.73
CA PRO A 74 5.37 8.50 -2.66
C PRO A 74 6.86 8.12 -2.62
N ASP A 75 7.17 7.05 -1.91
CA ASP A 75 8.50 6.48 -1.80
C ASP A 75 8.44 4.96 -1.94
N ILE A 76 9.39 4.40 -2.69
CA ILE A 76 9.52 2.96 -2.93
C ILE A 76 10.68 2.38 -2.15
N LEU A 77 10.63 1.09 -1.94
CA LEU A 77 11.72 0.33 -1.35
C LEU A 77 12.93 0.32 -2.30
N SER A 78 14.02 0.96 -1.92
CA SER A 78 15.19 1.24 -2.77
C SER A 78 15.88 -0.01 -3.33
N MET A 79 15.77 -1.15 -2.63
CA MET A 79 16.38 -2.42 -3.06
C MET A 79 15.45 -3.29 -3.89
N TRP A 80 14.21 -2.81 -4.15
CA TRP A 80 13.17 -3.59 -4.81
C TRP A 80 12.76 -2.97 -6.15
N SER A 81 12.20 -3.78 -7.00
CA SER A 81 11.52 -3.46 -8.24
C SER A 81 10.35 -4.43 -8.43
N VAL A 82 9.41 -4.11 -9.28
CA VAL A 82 8.29 -5.04 -9.58
C VAL A 82 8.83 -6.39 -10.05
N LYS A 83 9.87 -6.39 -10.90
CA LYS A 83 10.57 -7.61 -11.32
C LYS A 83 11.07 -8.43 -10.13
N ARG A 84 11.75 -7.80 -9.16
CA ARG A 84 12.24 -8.49 -7.97
C ARG A 84 11.13 -9.01 -7.07
N LEU A 85 10.01 -8.27 -6.96
CA LEU A 85 8.82 -8.76 -6.24
C LEU A 85 8.26 -10.02 -6.91
N LYS A 86 8.17 -10.03 -8.25
CA LYS A 86 7.75 -11.20 -9.02
C LYS A 86 8.69 -12.39 -8.85
N GLU A 87 10.01 -12.15 -8.84
CA GLU A 87 11.03 -13.17 -8.57
C GLU A 87 10.91 -13.80 -7.16
N GLN A 88 10.32 -13.09 -6.19
CA GLN A 88 9.96 -13.63 -4.86
C GLN A 88 8.63 -14.37 -4.84
N GLY A 89 7.98 -14.55 -5.98
CA GLY A 89 6.72 -15.26 -6.11
C GLY A 89 5.48 -14.41 -5.86
N ALA A 90 5.58 -13.09 -6.02
CA ALA A 90 4.41 -12.23 -5.98
C ALA A 90 3.48 -12.50 -7.18
N ASP A 91 2.19 -12.69 -6.89
CA ASP A 91 1.11 -12.79 -7.87
C ASP A 91 0.54 -11.40 -8.22
N ALA A 92 0.79 -10.40 -7.38
CA ALA A 92 0.43 -9.00 -7.62
C ALA A 92 1.38 -8.04 -6.90
N CYS A 93 1.59 -6.86 -7.51
CA CYS A 93 2.27 -5.73 -6.89
C CYS A 93 1.24 -4.82 -6.22
N LYS A 94 1.51 -4.38 -4.99
CA LYS A 94 0.66 -3.41 -4.28
C LYS A 94 1.44 -2.15 -3.97
N PHE A 95 0.82 -1.00 -4.21
CA PHE A 95 1.37 0.30 -3.80
C PHE A 95 0.31 1.13 -3.05
N LEU A 96 0.71 1.76 -1.94
CA LEU A 96 -0.13 2.70 -1.20
C LEU A 96 0.22 4.13 -1.60
N LEU A 97 -0.79 4.91 -2.01
CA LEU A 97 -0.66 6.32 -2.31
C LEU A 97 -1.53 7.16 -1.37
N TYR A 98 -0.90 8.12 -0.66
CA TYR A 98 -1.63 9.22 -0.05
C TYR A 98 -1.99 10.24 -1.12
N TYR A 99 -3.29 10.52 -1.28
CA TYR A 99 -3.77 11.44 -2.30
C TYR A 99 -4.83 12.39 -1.75
N ASP A 100 -4.68 13.66 -2.08
CA ASP A 100 -5.69 14.67 -1.86
C ASP A 100 -5.97 15.38 -3.19
N VAL A 101 -7.21 15.33 -3.66
CA VAL A 101 -7.61 15.96 -4.93
C VAL A 101 -7.44 17.48 -4.91
N ASP A 102 -7.48 18.08 -3.71
CA ASP A 102 -7.36 19.52 -3.48
C ASP A 102 -5.91 19.96 -3.17
N GLU A 103 -4.93 19.06 -3.23
CA GLU A 103 -3.51 19.37 -3.02
C GLU A 103 -2.96 20.19 -4.19
N ASP A 104 -1.82 20.86 -3.95
CA ASP A 104 -1.10 21.60 -4.98
C ASP A 104 -0.94 20.77 -6.27
N ILE A 105 -1.26 21.39 -7.40
CA ILE A 105 -1.26 20.71 -8.71
C ILE A 105 0.09 20.08 -9.04
N LYS A 106 1.22 20.71 -8.69
CA LYS A 106 2.56 20.19 -8.97
C LYS A 106 2.87 18.97 -8.14
N ILE A 107 2.35 18.90 -6.90
CA ILE A 107 2.47 17.73 -6.01
C ILE A 107 1.65 16.58 -6.60
N ASN A 108 0.41 16.85 -6.99
CA ASN A 108 -0.44 15.84 -7.59
C ASN A 108 0.08 15.34 -8.94
N GLU A 109 0.65 16.20 -9.77
CA GLU A 109 1.31 15.79 -11.01
C GLU A 109 2.49 14.84 -10.77
N GLN A 110 3.33 15.12 -9.76
CA GLN A 110 4.41 14.20 -9.38
C GLN A 110 3.89 12.82 -8.94
N LYS A 111 2.82 12.80 -8.14
CA LYS A 111 2.17 11.55 -7.71
C LYS A 111 1.60 10.77 -8.90
N LYS A 112 0.91 11.45 -9.81
CA LYS A 112 0.35 10.83 -11.02
C LYS A 112 1.42 10.21 -11.90
N VAL A 113 2.49 10.95 -12.17
CA VAL A 113 3.65 10.44 -12.93
C VAL A 113 4.30 9.24 -12.24
N PHE A 114 4.40 9.27 -10.92
CA PHE A 114 4.98 8.18 -10.15
C PHE A 114 4.15 6.89 -10.28
N ILE A 115 2.82 6.99 -10.11
CA ILE A 115 1.91 5.83 -10.25
C ILE A 115 1.91 5.29 -11.69
N GLU A 116 1.91 6.15 -12.69
CA GLU A 116 1.98 5.73 -14.10
C GLU A 116 3.26 4.93 -14.40
N ARG A 117 4.38 5.27 -13.76
CA ARG A 117 5.64 4.51 -13.88
C ARG A 117 5.56 3.14 -13.22
N ILE A 118 4.96 3.05 -12.03
CA ILE A 118 4.73 1.77 -11.36
C ILE A 118 3.81 0.88 -12.22
N GLY A 119 2.71 1.44 -12.75
CA GLY A 119 1.82 0.69 -13.63
C GLY A 119 2.51 0.20 -14.90
N SER A 120 3.37 1.04 -15.50
CA SER A 120 4.17 0.63 -16.67
C SER A 120 5.17 -0.48 -16.33
N GLU A 121 5.76 -0.46 -15.13
CA GLU A 121 6.64 -1.53 -14.65
C GLU A 121 5.85 -2.83 -14.41
N CYS A 122 4.68 -2.74 -13.79
CA CYS A 122 3.79 -3.89 -13.58
C CYS A 122 3.35 -4.52 -14.91
N LEU A 123 2.98 -3.70 -15.89
CA LEU A 123 2.61 -4.15 -17.24
C LEU A 123 3.79 -4.84 -17.94
N ALA A 124 5.00 -4.30 -17.84
CA ALA A 124 6.20 -4.88 -18.45
C ALA A 124 6.57 -6.24 -17.85
N GLU A 125 6.31 -6.44 -16.57
CA GLU A 125 6.55 -7.69 -15.86
C GLU A 125 5.36 -8.65 -15.89
N ASP A 126 4.25 -8.29 -16.54
CA ASP A 126 3.02 -9.09 -16.61
C ASP A 126 2.56 -9.53 -15.19
N ILE A 127 2.28 -8.55 -14.34
CA ILE A 127 1.83 -8.74 -12.96
C ILE A 127 0.74 -7.71 -12.61
N PRO A 128 -0.38 -8.11 -12.02
CA PRO A 128 -1.45 -7.20 -11.63
C PRO A 128 -1.00 -6.11 -10.66
N PHE A 129 -1.50 -4.89 -10.88
CA PHE A 129 -1.24 -3.72 -10.04
C PHE A 129 -2.42 -3.38 -9.14
N PHE A 130 -2.22 -3.47 -7.82
CA PHE A 130 -3.16 -3.08 -6.77
C PHE A 130 -2.76 -1.72 -6.21
N LEU A 131 -3.54 -0.68 -6.48
CA LEU A 131 -3.32 0.65 -5.94
C LEU A 131 -4.22 0.90 -4.73
N GLU A 132 -3.61 1.07 -3.56
CA GLU A 132 -4.30 1.48 -2.34
C GLU A 132 -4.28 3.00 -2.22
N LEU A 133 -5.46 3.61 -2.20
CA LEU A 133 -5.63 5.05 -2.09
C LEU A 133 -6.08 5.42 -0.67
N VAL A 134 -5.32 6.30 -0.03
CA VAL A 134 -5.62 6.84 1.29
C VAL A 134 -5.78 8.35 1.20
N SER A 135 -6.98 8.84 1.50
CA SER A 135 -7.28 10.26 1.45
C SER A 135 -6.70 11.02 2.65
N TYR A 136 -6.40 12.29 2.46
CA TYR A 136 -6.03 13.22 3.52
C TYR A 136 -6.54 14.64 3.19
N ASP A 137 -6.39 15.58 4.14
CA ASP A 137 -6.65 17.00 3.91
C ASP A 137 -5.32 17.75 3.97
N SER A 138 -4.87 18.28 2.83
CA SER A 138 -3.63 19.04 2.70
C SER A 138 -3.65 20.37 3.48
N ASN A 139 -4.85 20.87 3.76
CA ASN A 139 -5.06 22.13 4.51
C ASN A 139 -5.20 21.90 6.01
N ASN A 140 -5.75 20.74 6.42
CA ASN A 140 -5.93 20.38 7.82
C ASN A 140 -5.54 18.91 8.01
N GLY A 141 -4.36 18.66 8.57
CA GLY A 141 -3.79 17.32 8.69
C GLY A 141 -4.57 16.34 9.59
N ASP A 142 -5.58 16.79 10.32
CA ASP A 142 -6.39 15.94 11.20
C ASP A 142 -7.59 15.35 10.45
N THR A 143 -7.50 14.07 10.14
CA THR A 143 -8.54 13.29 9.46
C THR A 143 -9.60 12.71 10.41
N SER A 144 -9.52 13.01 11.72
CA SER A 144 -10.50 12.58 12.72
C SER A 144 -11.64 13.57 12.96
N THR A 145 -11.61 14.72 12.28
CA THR A 145 -12.58 15.79 12.47
C THR A 145 -13.88 15.58 11.70
N LYS A 146 -14.96 16.16 12.19
CA LYS A 146 -16.26 16.16 11.48
C LYS A 146 -16.17 16.86 10.12
N GLU A 147 -15.38 17.93 10.05
CA GLU A 147 -15.14 18.68 8.82
C GLU A 147 -14.49 17.80 7.75
N TYR A 148 -13.52 16.97 8.14
CA TYR A 148 -12.93 16.01 7.23
C TYR A 148 -13.93 14.92 6.80
N ALA A 149 -14.71 14.39 7.72
CA ALA A 149 -15.73 13.38 7.40
C ALA A 149 -16.73 13.87 6.34
N LEU A 150 -17.09 15.16 6.34
CA LEU A 150 -17.95 15.77 5.32
C LEU A 150 -17.29 15.91 3.94
N LYS A 151 -15.96 16.06 3.90
CA LYS A 151 -15.18 16.17 2.65
C LYS A 151 -14.76 14.81 2.10
N LYS A 152 -14.62 13.79 2.94
CA LYS A 152 -14.10 12.49 2.58
C LYS A 152 -14.78 11.84 1.38
N PRO A 153 -16.14 11.83 1.26
CA PRO A 153 -16.81 11.25 0.10
C PRO A 153 -16.34 11.85 -1.23
N HIS A 154 -16.26 13.18 -1.30
CA HIS A 154 -15.74 13.88 -2.46
C HIS A 154 -14.30 13.45 -2.79
N LYS A 155 -13.40 13.49 -1.80
CA LYS A 155 -12.00 13.12 -1.99
C LYS A 155 -11.83 11.68 -2.48
N VAL A 156 -12.55 10.74 -1.86
CA VAL A 156 -12.49 9.31 -2.24
C VAL A 156 -13.01 9.07 -3.65
N ILE A 157 -14.16 9.64 -3.99
CA ILE A 157 -14.77 9.46 -5.31
C ILE A 157 -13.90 10.05 -6.42
N ASP A 158 -13.35 11.23 -6.22
CA ASP A 158 -12.58 11.88 -7.27
C ASP A 158 -11.17 11.28 -7.45
N MET A 159 -10.51 10.81 -6.36
CA MET A 159 -9.28 10.04 -6.54
C MET A 159 -9.53 8.68 -7.23
N MET A 160 -10.68 8.03 -6.97
CA MET A 160 -11.06 6.82 -7.73
C MET A 160 -11.23 7.12 -9.22
N LYS A 161 -11.93 8.21 -9.58
CA LYS A 161 -12.09 8.64 -10.98
C LYS A 161 -10.73 8.89 -11.64
N GLU A 162 -9.84 9.61 -10.95
CA GLU A 162 -8.49 9.88 -11.47
C GLU A 162 -7.74 8.59 -11.79
N PHE A 163 -7.60 7.70 -10.79
CA PHE A 163 -6.76 6.50 -10.92
C PHE A 163 -7.45 5.32 -11.61
N SER A 164 -8.71 5.45 -12.01
CA SER A 164 -9.37 4.54 -12.94
C SER A 164 -9.01 4.83 -14.42
N ASN A 165 -8.24 5.88 -14.70
CA ASN A 165 -7.78 6.14 -16.06
C ASN A 165 -6.80 5.05 -16.50
N PRO A 166 -6.99 4.43 -17.70
CA PRO A 166 -6.15 3.34 -18.20
C PRO A 166 -4.65 3.66 -18.28
N ARG A 167 -4.27 4.96 -18.34
CA ARG A 167 -2.86 5.38 -18.34
C ARG A 167 -2.06 4.88 -17.15
N TYR A 168 -2.71 4.63 -16.02
CA TYR A 168 -2.05 4.19 -14.80
C TYR A 168 -1.81 2.68 -14.73
N GLY A 169 -2.43 1.89 -15.61
CA GLY A 169 -2.28 0.43 -15.60
C GLY A 169 -2.72 -0.22 -14.28
N VAL A 170 -3.69 0.39 -13.58
CA VAL A 170 -4.21 -0.14 -12.31
C VAL A 170 -5.29 -1.18 -12.59
N ASP A 171 -5.11 -2.39 -12.08
CA ASP A 171 -6.10 -3.48 -12.20
C ASP A 171 -7.11 -3.46 -11.06
N VAL A 172 -6.66 -3.11 -9.85
CA VAL A 172 -7.50 -3.09 -8.66
C VAL A 172 -7.26 -1.83 -7.84
N LEU A 173 -8.35 -1.10 -7.55
CA LEU A 173 -8.34 0.00 -6.58
C LEU A 173 -8.77 -0.52 -5.20
N LYS A 174 -7.92 -0.35 -4.19
CA LYS A 174 -8.25 -0.53 -2.79
C LYS A 174 -8.48 0.86 -2.18
N VAL A 175 -9.69 1.13 -1.75
CA VAL A 175 -10.11 2.48 -1.32
C VAL A 175 -10.76 2.48 0.05
N GLU A 176 -10.74 3.63 0.70
CA GLU A 176 -11.51 3.90 1.90
C GLU A 176 -13.01 3.96 1.57
N VAL A 177 -13.85 3.60 2.56
CA VAL A 177 -15.30 3.76 2.40
C VAL A 177 -15.63 5.25 2.39
N PRO A 178 -16.36 5.75 1.36
CA PRO A 178 -16.70 7.17 1.21
C PRO A 178 -17.91 7.56 2.06
N VAL A 179 -17.81 7.35 3.38
CA VAL A 179 -18.84 7.68 4.38
C VAL A 179 -18.23 8.43 5.55
#